data_c6efa6a17215f8b0c0d4d4bffe39c132
#
_entry.id   c6efa6a17215f8b0c0d4d4bffe39c132
#
_cell.length_a   1.000
_cell.length_b   1.000
_cell.length_c   1.000
_cell.angle_alpha   90.00
_cell.angle_beta   90.00
_cell.angle_gamma   90.00
#
_symmetry.space_group_name_H-M   'P 1'
#
loop_
_entity.id
_entity.type
_entity.pdbx_description
1 polymer ?
#
loop_
_entity_poly.entity_id
_entity_poly.type
_entity_poly.pdbx_seq_one_letter_code
_entity_poly.pdbx_strand_id
1 'polypeptide(L)'
;ARYADDVIAKYSAEKCEFKGKKGIAAGGGSKYIADFDSLDVHSITQNIVLSTIISTTRGGGFTQPYYYGGRTYYINTGSVAGYDATLKAAQKKDIVVEAIILTPTGSGYTDPECTGGYYTMPNMTTALATNYYAASLDYLARRYSTGENGRIHHWIMHNEVDQGDTWTNMGSQPEMRFY
;
A
#
# COMPACT_ATOMS: atom_id res chain seq x y z
N ALA A 1 -6.14 -13.98 15.57
CA ALA A 1 -6.72 -14.98 14.67
C ALA A 1 -8.26 -14.93 14.68
N ARG A 2 -8.94 -15.10 15.82
CA ARG A 2 -10.43 -15.07 15.89
C ARG A 2 -11.06 -13.79 15.34
N TYR A 3 -10.41 -12.64 15.50
CA TYR A 3 -10.94 -11.36 15.03
C TYR A 3 -10.93 -11.26 13.50
N ALA A 4 -9.93 -11.84 12.85
CA ALA A 4 -9.83 -11.86 11.40
C ALA A 4 -10.91 -12.77 10.79
N ASP A 5 -11.16 -13.93 11.39
CA ASP A 5 -12.14 -14.89 10.90
C ASP A 5 -13.58 -14.32 10.96
N ASP A 6 -13.92 -13.60 12.03
CA ASP A 6 -15.22 -12.94 12.18
C ASP A 6 -15.43 -11.80 11.18
N VAL A 7 -14.37 -11.13 10.77
CA VAL A 7 -14.42 -10.05 9.76
C VAL A 7 -14.49 -10.64 8.36
N ILE A 8 -13.65 -11.61 8.04
CA ILE A 8 -13.61 -12.28 6.72
C ILE A 8 -14.97 -12.96 6.42
N ALA A 9 -15.61 -13.58 7.41
CA ALA A 9 -16.91 -14.23 7.24
C ALA A 9 -18.03 -13.25 6.84
N LYS A 10 -17.87 -11.95 7.06
CA LYS A 10 -18.88 -10.92 6.72
C LYS A 10 -18.70 -10.32 5.32
N TYR A 11 -17.58 -10.55 4.67
CA TYR A 11 -17.27 -9.96 3.38
C TYR A 11 -16.98 -11.06 2.35
N SER A 12 -17.88 -11.22 1.37
CA SER A 12 -17.55 -11.99 0.17
C SER A 12 -16.70 -11.12 -0.74
N ALA A 13 -15.43 -11.47 -0.92
CA ALA A 13 -14.63 -10.87 -1.96
C ALA A 13 -14.98 -11.48 -3.32
N GLU A 14 -15.27 -10.66 -4.33
CA GLU A 14 -15.30 -11.14 -5.71
C GLU A 14 -13.94 -11.71 -6.05
N LYS A 15 -13.93 -12.95 -6.55
CA LYS A 15 -12.69 -13.55 -7.05
C LYS A 15 -12.21 -12.76 -8.26
N CYS A 16 -10.96 -12.38 -8.23
CA CYS A 16 -10.29 -11.80 -9.39
C CYS A 16 -9.79 -12.95 -10.30
N GLU A 17 -10.14 -12.88 -11.57
CA GLU A 17 -9.66 -13.84 -12.57
C GLU A 17 -8.55 -13.21 -13.40
N PHE A 18 -7.40 -13.89 -13.47
CA PHE A 18 -6.31 -13.51 -14.35
C PHE A 18 -6.62 -13.98 -15.78
N LYS A 19 -6.69 -13.06 -16.71
CA LYS A 19 -6.89 -13.37 -18.14
C LYS A 19 -5.62 -13.93 -18.81
N GLY A 20 -4.46 -13.76 -18.18
CA GLY A 20 -3.17 -14.23 -18.66
C GLY A 20 -2.09 -14.11 -17.61
N LYS A 21 -0.88 -14.63 -17.91
CA LYS A 21 0.27 -14.64 -16.98
C LYS A 21 1.22 -13.46 -17.19
N LYS A 22 0.93 -12.56 -18.11
CA LYS A 22 1.81 -11.45 -18.46
C LYS A 22 1.55 -10.27 -17.52
N GLY A 23 2.54 -9.90 -16.74
CA GLY A 23 2.48 -8.79 -15.81
C GLY A 23 3.70 -7.88 -15.92
N ILE A 24 3.57 -6.66 -15.46
CA ILE A 24 4.69 -5.73 -15.29
C ILE A 24 4.69 -5.13 -13.89
N ALA A 25 5.88 -4.85 -13.40
CA ALA A 25 6.06 -4.04 -12.21
C ALA A 25 5.85 -2.56 -12.58
N ALA A 26 4.73 -1.99 -12.20
CA ALA A 26 4.45 -0.59 -12.37
C ALA A 26 5.01 0.18 -11.18
N GLY A 27 6.20 0.69 -11.30
CA GLY A 27 6.87 1.48 -10.24
C GLY A 27 6.23 2.84 -9.95
N GLY A 28 4.98 3.04 -10.35
CA GLY A 28 4.21 4.27 -10.19
C GLY A 28 4.38 5.27 -11.34
N GLY A 29 3.29 5.88 -11.72
CA GLY A 29 3.25 6.98 -12.65
C GLY A 29 2.74 6.65 -14.05
N SER A 30 2.28 7.69 -14.71
CA SER A 30 1.61 7.65 -16.00
C SER A 30 2.46 7.09 -17.17
N LYS A 31 3.78 7.03 -17.02
CA LYS A 31 4.66 6.55 -18.09
C LYS A 31 4.43 5.08 -18.48
N TYR A 32 3.96 4.26 -17.54
CA TYR A 32 3.70 2.83 -17.80
C TYR A 32 2.31 2.56 -18.37
N ILE A 33 1.40 3.54 -18.34
CA ILE A 33 0.03 3.37 -18.85
C ILE A 33 0.04 3.07 -20.35
N ALA A 34 0.95 3.67 -21.10
CA ALA A 34 1.10 3.44 -22.53
C ALA A 34 1.53 1.99 -22.86
N ASP A 35 2.24 1.35 -21.92
CA ASP A 35 2.74 0.00 -22.11
C ASP A 35 1.66 -1.08 -21.90
N PHE A 36 0.54 -0.74 -21.27
CA PHE A 36 -0.53 -1.69 -20.98
C PHE A 36 -1.12 -2.32 -22.26
N ASP A 37 -1.27 -1.54 -23.33
CA ASP A 37 -1.77 -2.03 -24.61
C ASP A 37 -0.68 -2.69 -25.44
N SER A 38 0.48 -2.02 -25.55
CA SER A 38 1.58 -2.48 -26.41
C SER A 38 2.14 -3.83 -25.94
N LEU A 39 2.09 -4.11 -24.65
CA LEU A 39 2.60 -5.33 -24.06
C LEU A 39 1.54 -6.38 -23.76
N ASP A 40 0.25 -6.10 -24.00
CA ASP A 40 -0.86 -7.01 -23.64
C ASP A 40 -0.76 -7.48 -22.18
N VAL A 41 -0.77 -6.52 -21.27
CA VAL A 41 -0.57 -6.74 -19.83
C VAL A 41 -1.87 -7.17 -19.17
N HIS A 42 -1.81 -8.19 -18.33
CA HIS A 42 -2.95 -8.70 -17.56
C HIS A 42 -2.86 -8.46 -16.06
N SER A 43 -1.66 -8.17 -15.54
CA SER A 43 -1.46 -7.76 -14.14
C SER A 43 -0.38 -6.71 -14.01
N ILE A 44 -0.49 -5.89 -12.97
CA ILE A 44 0.54 -4.93 -12.59
C ILE A 44 0.79 -4.98 -11.08
N THR A 45 2.04 -4.79 -10.67
CA THR A 45 2.35 -4.44 -9.28
C THR A 45 2.49 -2.93 -9.13
N GLN A 46 1.92 -2.36 -8.08
CA GLN A 46 2.00 -0.94 -7.75
C GLN A 46 2.56 -0.74 -6.35
N ASN A 47 3.74 -0.17 -6.27
CA ASN A 47 4.29 0.25 -4.97
C ASN A 47 3.53 1.46 -4.44
N ILE A 48 3.08 1.38 -3.19
CA ILE A 48 2.43 2.47 -2.47
C ILE A 48 3.27 2.80 -1.24
N VAL A 49 3.95 3.93 -1.31
CA VAL A 49 4.80 4.42 -0.22
C VAL A 49 3.93 5.28 0.71
N LEU A 50 3.61 4.79 1.89
CA LEU A 50 2.63 5.41 2.80
C LEU A 50 2.99 6.84 3.19
N SER A 51 4.27 7.14 3.40
CA SER A 51 4.72 8.48 3.77
C SER A 51 4.51 9.54 2.69
N THR A 52 4.22 9.14 1.45
CA THR A 52 3.85 10.06 0.37
C THR A 52 2.36 10.37 0.31
N ILE A 53 1.54 9.54 0.95
CA ILE A 53 0.07 9.60 0.89
C ILE A 53 -0.52 10.40 2.03
N ILE A 54 -0.09 10.12 3.27
CA ILE A 54 -0.71 10.63 4.49
C ILE A 54 0.35 11.08 5.49
N SER A 55 0.03 12.13 6.25
CA SER A 55 0.89 12.71 7.28
C SER A 55 0.08 13.00 8.54
N THR A 56 0.77 13.00 9.68
CA THR A 56 0.22 13.48 10.96
C THR A 56 0.18 15.00 11.06
N THR A 57 0.90 15.70 10.17
CA THR A 57 1.00 17.16 10.15
C THR A 57 0.55 17.74 8.81
N ARG A 58 -0.09 18.91 8.87
CA ARG A 58 -0.48 19.66 7.68
C ARG A 58 0.72 20.41 7.10
N GLY A 59 0.91 20.35 5.79
CA GLY A 59 1.96 21.07 5.07
C GLY A 59 2.61 20.24 3.97
N GLY A 60 3.48 20.81 3.15
CA GLY A 60 4.24 20.08 2.15
C GLY A 60 3.41 19.25 1.15
N GLY A 61 2.22 19.73 0.75
CA GLY A 61 1.30 18.99 -0.10
C GLY A 61 0.24 18.16 0.66
N PHE A 62 0.43 17.89 1.94
CA PHE A 62 -0.54 17.22 2.81
C PHE A 62 -1.55 18.24 3.33
N THR A 63 -2.64 18.44 2.58
CA THR A 63 -3.60 19.54 2.84
C THR A 63 -5.01 19.06 3.12
N GLN A 64 -5.43 17.92 2.58
CA GLN A 64 -6.79 17.42 2.74
C GLN A 64 -6.91 16.67 4.08
N PRO A 65 -7.80 17.12 4.99
CA PRO A 65 -7.99 16.45 6.26
C PRO A 65 -8.65 15.08 6.08
N TYR A 66 -8.18 14.11 6.86
CA TYR A 66 -8.72 12.78 6.98
C TYR A 66 -8.86 12.40 8.45
N TYR A 67 -10.07 12.09 8.88
CA TYR A 67 -10.36 11.79 10.28
C TYR A 67 -10.41 10.28 10.52
N TYR A 68 -9.58 9.79 11.45
CA TYR A 68 -9.55 8.38 11.86
C TYR A 68 -9.16 8.25 13.33
N GLY A 69 -9.82 7.37 14.07
CA GLY A 69 -9.44 7.00 15.45
C GLY A 69 -9.36 8.18 16.41
N GLY A 70 -10.26 9.18 16.27
CA GLY A 70 -10.27 10.37 17.12
C GLY A 70 -9.23 11.44 16.76
N ARG A 71 -8.54 11.31 15.59
CA ARG A 71 -7.49 12.21 15.14
C ARG A 71 -7.68 12.65 13.70
N THR A 72 -7.12 13.82 13.38
CA THR A 72 -7.02 14.32 12.01
C THR A 72 -5.62 14.03 11.46
N TYR A 73 -5.60 13.41 10.30
CA TYR A 73 -4.44 13.22 9.44
C TYR A 73 -4.61 14.09 8.18
N TYR A 74 -3.59 14.17 7.35
CA TYR A 74 -3.62 14.99 6.15
C TYR A 74 -3.16 14.20 4.95
N ILE A 75 -3.94 14.23 3.88
CA ILE A 75 -3.68 13.51 2.64
C ILE A 75 -2.96 14.42 1.66
N ASN A 76 -1.99 13.86 0.96
CA ASN A 76 -1.34 14.48 -0.18
C ASN A 76 -2.12 14.16 -1.47
N THR A 77 -2.99 15.07 -1.86
CA THR A 77 -3.87 14.89 -3.03
C THR A 77 -3.10 14.77 -4.35
N GLY A 78 -1.92 15.39 -4.45
CA GLY A 78 -1.07 15.28 -5.62
C GLY A 78 -0.50 13.87 -5.81
N SER A 79 0.03 13.27 -4.73
CA SER A 79 0.50 11.89 -4.75
C SER A 79 -0.62 10.91 -5.05
N VAL A 80 -1.76 11.09 -4.40
CA VAL A 80 -2.95 10.27 -4.60
C VAL A 80 -3.45 10.33 -6.05
N ALA A 81 -3.46 11.50 -6.67
CA ALA A 81 -3.87 11.66 -8.07
C ALA A 81 -2.99 10.84 -9.05
N GLY A 82 -1.70 10.68 -8.74
CA GLY A 82 -0.80 9.84 -9.52
C GLY A 82 -1.19 8.35 -9.46
N TYR A 83 -1.52 7.85 -8.27
CA TYR A 83 -2.03 6.48 -8.11
C TYR A 83 -3.39 6.30 -8.78
N ASP A 84 -4.32 7.23 -8.59
CA ASP A 84 -5.63 7.20 -9.24
C ASP A 84 -5.53 7.04 -10.76
N ALA A 85 -4.63 7.79 -11.40
CA ALA A 85 -4.44 7.73 -12.84
C ALA A 85 -4.04 6.33 -13.31
N THR A 86 -3.06 5.72 -12.62
CA THR A 86 -2.59 4.36 -12.95
C THR A 86 -3.68 3.31 -12.71
N LEU A 87 -4.32 3.37 -11.54
CA LEU A 87 -5.33 2.38 -11.15
C LEU A 87 -6.60 2.47 -12.01
N LYS A 88 -7.03 3.67 -12.38
CA LYS A 88 -8.14 3.87 -13.32
C LYS A 88 -7.81 3.37 -14.72
N ALA A 89 -6.58 3.57 -15.18
CA ALA A 89 -6.14 3.05 -16.47
C ALA A 89 -6.11 1.52 -16.48
N ALA A 90 -5.60 0.89 -15.43
CA ALA A 90 -5.61 -0.56 -15.27
C ALA A 90 -7.06 -1.11 -15.25
N GLN A 91 -7.94 -0.48 -14.48
CA GLN A 91 -9.33 -0.90 -14.37
C GLN A 91 -10.09 -0.83 -15.71
N LYS A 92 -9.85 0.21 -16.52
CA LYS A 92 -10.46 0.34 -17.86
C LYS A 92 -10.10 -0.81 -18.82
N LYS A 93 -9.02 -1.52 -18.50
CA LYS A 93 -8.46 -2.60 -19.32
C LYS A 93 -8.62 -3.98 -18.66
N ASP A 94 -9.35 -4.05 -17.56
CA ASP A 94 -9.50 -5.27 -16.74
C ASP A 94 -8.15 -5.86 -16.31
N ILE A 95 -7.17 -5.02 -16.06
CA ILE A 95 -5.85 -5.42 -15.55
C ILE A 95 -5.93 -5.60 -14.04
N VAL A 96 -5.45 -6.73 -13.55
CA VAL A 96 -5.37 -7.03 -12.12
C VAL A 96 -4.28 -6.18 -11.47
N VAL A 97 -4.59 -5.53 -10.36
CA VAL A 97 -3.65 -4.71 -9.61
C VAL A 97 -3.28 -5.37 -8.29
N GLU A 98 -1.99 -5.54 -8.07
CA GLU A 98 -1.38 -6.01 -6.84
C GLU A 98 -0.63 -4.84 -6.21
N ALA A 99 -1.12 -4.30 -5.08
CA ALA A 99 -0.47 -3.19 -4.40
C ALA A 99 0.52 -3.67 -3.35
N ILE A 100 1.75 -3.19 -3.41
CA ILE A 100 2.79 -3.43 -2.41
C ILE A 100 2.85 -2.22 -1.50
N ILE A 101 2.54 -2.40 -0.22
CA ILE A 101 2.52 -1.35 0.78
C ILE A 101 3.90 -1.21 1.41
N LEU A 102 4.47 -0.02 1.33
CA LEU A 102 5.83 0.27 1.78
C LEU A 102 5.86 1.34 2.87
N THR A 103 6.63 1.07 3.91
CA THR A 103 6.91 1.98 5.03
C THR A 103 8.39 2.35 5.03
N PRO A 104 8.78 3.52 4.48
CA PRO A 104 10.19 3.90 4.38
C PRO A 104 10.77 4.28 5.74
N THR A 105 12.07 3.99 5.92
CA THR A 105 12.84 4.48 7.07
C THR A 105 12.89 6.01 7.09
N GLY A 106 13.09 6.58 8.27
CA GLY A 106 13.10 8.04 8.44
C GLY A 106 11.73 8.71 8.32
N SER A 107 10.66 7.93 8.24
CA SER A 107 9.27 8.40 8.22
C SER A 107 8.58 8.24 9.57
N GLY A 108 7.37 8.77 9.70
CA GLY A 108 6.53 8.57 10.89
C GLY A 108 6.09 7.12 11.14
N TYR A 109 6.42 6.20 10.22
CA TYR A 109 6.14 4.76 10.34
C TYR A 109 7.34 3.96 10.86
N THR A 110 8.50 4.59 10.99
CA THR A 110 9.75 3.89 11.32
C THR A 110 9.63 3.16 12.66
N ASP A 111 9.90 1.86 12.63
CA ASP A 111 10.04 1.06 13.84
C ASP A 111 11.19 1.63 14.70
N PRO A 112 11.01 1.82 16.02
CA PRO A 112 12.06 2.37 16.90
C PRO A 112 13.35 1.54 16.93
N GLU A 113 13.27 0.25 16.65
CA GLU A 113 14.43 -0.66 16.61
C GLU A 113 15.12 -0.66 15.24
N CYS A 114 14.60 0.10 14.25
CA CYS A 114 15.20 0.20 12.92
C CYS A 114 16.53 0.94 12.97
N THR A 115 17.60 0.26 12.64
CA THR A 115 18.98 0.78 12.64
C THR A 115 19.49 1.13 11.23
N GLY A 116 18.72 0.84 10.18
CA GLY A 116 19.14 1.08 8.80
C GLY A 116 18.17 0.49 7.78
N GLY A 117 18.61 0.40 6.52
CA GLY A 117 17.79 -0.07 5.41
C GLY A 117 16.96 1.03 4.74
N TYR A 118 16.24 0.68 3.69
CA TYR A 118 15.36 1.60 2.96
C TYR A 118 13.93 1.60 3.48
N TYR A 119 13.51 0.46 4.00
CA TYR A 119 12.16 0.24 4.53
C TYR A 119 12.21 -0.38 5.91
N THR A 120 11.11 -0.34 6.62
CA THR A 120 10.99 -0.78 8.01
C THR A 120 9.64 -1.46 8.20
N MET A 121 9.53 -2.33 9.20
CA MET A 121 8.22 -2.70 9.72
C MET A 121 7.53 -1.45 10.29
N PRO A 122 6.20 -1.36 10.24
CA PRO A 122 5.51 -0.22 10.80
C PRO A 122 5.68 -0.18 12.33
N ASN A 123 5.88 1.01 12.87
CA ASN A 123 5.92 1.21 14.32
C ASN A 123 4.58 0.84 14.96
N MET A 124 4.57 -0.24 15.71
CA MET A 124 3.42 -0.73 16.48
C MET A 124 3.60 -0.59 17.99
N THR A 125 4.63 0.12 18.43
CA THR A 125 4.99 0.21 19.87
C THR A 125 4.08 1.13 20.66
N THR A 126 3.35 2.03 20.02
CA THR A 126 2.44 2.97 20.67
C THR A 126 1.08 2.99 19.97
N ALA A 127 0.01 3.26 20.73
CA ALA A 127 -1.32 3.44 20.17
C ALA A 127 -1.37 4.55 19.10
N LEU A 128 -0.55 5.59 19.24
CA LEU A 128 -0.46 6.68 18.28
C LEU A 128 0.11 6.20 16.94
N ALA A 129 1.21 5.47 16.97
CA ALA A 129 1.86 4.95 15.78
C ALA A 129 1.00 3.88 15.09
N THR A 130 0.42 2.97 15.87
CA THR A 130 -0.54 1.98 15.37
C THR A 130 -1.74 2.64 14.68
N ASN A 131 -2.33 3.67 15.29
CA ASN A 131 -3.43 4.41 14.69
C ASN A 131 -3.02 5.16 13.41
N TYR A 132 -1.80 5.65 13.33
CA TYR A 132 -1.31 6.29 12.12
C TYR A 132 -1.22 5.29 10.95
N TYR A 133 -0.65 4.12 11.21
CA TYR A 133 -0.59 3.05 10.21
C TYR A 133 -2.01 2.58 9.82
N ALA A 134 -2.88 2.34 10.79
CA ALA A 134 -4.26 1.95 10.55
C ALA A 134 -5.05 3.00 9.74
N ALA A 135 -4.87 4.30 10.03
CA ALA A 135 -5.48 5.39 9.27
C ALA A 135 -5.04 5.38 7.79
N SER A 136 -3.79 5.05 7.55
CA SER A 136 -3.23 4.96 6.19
C SER A 136 -3.87 3.83 5.40
N LEU A 137 -3.98 2.67 6.01
CA LEU A 137 -4.63 1.50 5.40
C LEU A 137 -6.13 1.71 5.20
N ASP A 138 -6.83 2.29 6.18
CA ASP A 138 -8.26 2.61 6.07
C ASP A 138 -8.53 3.60 4.93
N TYR A 139 -7.70 4.64 4.79
CA TYR A 139 -7.82 5.58 3.68
C TYR A 139 -7.65 4.89 2.31
N LEU A 140 -6.60 4.08 2.16
CA LEU A 140 -6.33 3.38 0.90
C LEU A 140 -7.43 2.36 0.59
N ALA A 141 -7.86 1.59 1.58
CA ALA A 141 -8.92 0.60 1.41
C ALA A 141 -10.24 1.25 0.98
N ARG A 142 -10.67 2.33 1.64
CA ARG A 142 -11.87 3.07 1.24
C ARG A 142 -11.77 3.64 -0.17
N ARG A 143 -10.59 4.10 -0.56
CA ARG A 143 -10.40 4.70 -1.87
C ARG A 143 -10.37 3.71 -3.01
N TYR A 144 -9.75 2.54 -2.81
CA TYR A 144 -9.39 1.64 -3.90
C TYR A 144 -10.07 0.25 -3.86
N SER A 145 -10.98 0.01 -2.93
CA SER A 145 -11.72 -1.26 -2.89
C SER A 145 -13.00 -1.25 -3.73
N THR A 146 -13.59 -0.06 -3.97
CA THR A 146 -14.90 0.06 -4.66
C THR A 146 -14.78 0.25 -6.17
N GLY A 147 -13.62 0.62 -6.69
CA GLY A 147 -13.40 0.89 -8.11
C GLY A 147 -13.71 2.32 -8.57
N GLU A 148 -14.18 3.19 -7.70
CA GLU A 148 -14.46 4.60 -8.03
C GLU A 148 -13.20 5.36 -8.46
N ASN A 149 -12.08 5.08 -7.83
CA ASN A 149 -10.77 5.71 -8.10
C ASN A 149 -9.76 4.74 -8.72
N GLY A 150 -10.24 3.68 -9.35
CA GLY A 150 -9.46 2.52 -9.71
C GLY A 150 -9.52 1.47 -8.60
N ARG A 151 -9.15 0.23 -8.91
CA ARG A 151 -9.28 -0.89 -7.97
C ARG A 151 -7.94 -1.56 -7.71
N ILE A 152 -7.67 -1.84 -6.44
CA ILE A 152 -6.63 -2.75 -6.00
C ILE A 152 -7.30 -4.10 -5.71
N HIS A 153 -6.81 -5.16 -6.32
CA HIS A 153 -7.36 -6.51 -6.21
C HIS A 153 -6.66 -7.31 -5.11
N HIS A 154 -5.32 -7.17 -5.03
CA HIS A 154 -4.50 -7.85 -4.05
C HIS A 154 -3.64 -6.85 -3.28
N TRP A 155 -3.57 -7.03 -1.97
CA TRP A 155 -2.78 -6.20 -1.07
C TRP A 155 -1.62 -7.01 -0.53
N ILE A 156 -0.40 -6.60 -0.85
CA ILE A 156 0.84 -7.20 -0.36
C ILE A 156 1.34 -6.31 0.77
N MET A 157 1.21 -6.82 1.99
CA MET A 157 1.65 -6.10 3.17
C MET A 157 3.14 -6.32 3.36
N HIS A 158 3.92 -5.30 3.04
CA HIS A 158 5.39 -5.31 2.96
C HIS A 158 5.95 -6.13 1.80
N ASN A 159 7.20 -5.82 1.43
CA ASN A 159 7.91 -6.48 0.33
C ASN A 159 9.05 -7.32 0.90
N GLU A 160 9.32 -8.47 0.26
CA GLU A 160 10.51 -9.29 0.51
C GLU A 160 10.88 -9.38 2.00
N VAL A 161 9.95 -9.84 2.80
CA VAL A 161 10.07 -9.89 4.27
C VAL A 161 11.25 -10.74 4.75
N ASP A 162 11.73 -11.64 3.92
CA ASP A 162 12.93 -12.45 4.11
C ASP A 162 14.24 -11.67 3.92
N GLN A 163 14.19 -10.53 3.21
CA GLN A 163 15.30 -9.59 3.06
C GLN A 163 15.28 -8.53 4.17
N GLY A 164 15.44 -8.99 5.40
CA GLY A 164 15.20 -8.21 6.61
C GLY A 164 16.01 -6.93 6.73
N ASP A 165 17.24 -6.91 6.21
CA ASP A 165 18.10 -5.73 6.27
C ASP A 165 17.60 -4.57 5.38
N THR A 166 16.87 -4.87 4.32
CA THR A 166 16.43 -3.89 3.33
C THR A 166 14.99 -3.46 3.51
N TRP A 167 14.10 -4.44 3.73
CA TRP A 167 12.65 -4.22 3.60
C TRP A 167 11.89 -4.17 4.92
N THR A 168 12.43 -4.78 5.99
CA THR A 168 11.65 -4.97 7.23
C THR A 168 12.41 -4.66 8.51
N ASN A 169 13.63 -4.14 8.46
CA ASN A 169 14.53 -3.90 9.61
C ASN A 169 14.68 -5.10 10.57
N MET A 170 14.46 -6.30 10.07
CA MET A 170 14.58 -7.53 10.88
C MET A 170 16.00 -8.08 10.94
N GLY A 171 16.97 -7.42 10.26
CA GLY A 171 18.35 -7.88 10.19
C GLY A 171 18.49 -9.27 9.57
N SER A 172 19.57 -9.93 9.88
CA SER A 172 19.88 -11.29 9.40
C SER A 172 19.15 -12.38 10.20
N GLN A 173 17.87 -12.17 10.53
CA GLN A 173 17.10 -13.21 11.22
C GLN A 173 16.86 -14.40 10.30
N PRO A 174 16.96 -15.64 10.83
CA PRO A 174 16.59 -16.81 10.05
C PRO A 174 15.15 -16.71 9.56
N GLU A 175 14.92 -17.00 8.29
CA GLU A 175 13.59 -16.97 7.63
C GLU A 175 12.50 -17.64 8.47
N MET A 176 12.82 -18.76 9.10
CA MET A 176 11.90 -19.49 9.98
C MET A 176 11.44 -18.74 11.23
N ARG A 177 12.09 -17.65 11.61
CA ARG A 177 11.64 -16.80 12.75
C ARG A 177 10.66 -15.72 12.33
N PHE A 178 10.57 -15.47 11.05
CA PHE A 178 9.63 -14.46 10.52
C PHE A 178 8.21 -15.02 10.45
N TYR A 179 8.06 -16.29 10.27
CA TYR A 179 6.79 -17.02 10.19
C TYR A 179 6.50 -17.74 11.51
#